data_abb0d51395fd845eb33dec43fb83df01
#
_entry.id   abb0d51395fd845eb33dec43fb83df01
#
_cell.length_a   1.000
_cell.length_b   1.000
_cell.length_c   1.000
_cell.angle_alpha   90.00
_cell.angle_beta   90.00
_cell.angle_gamma   90.00
#
_symmetry.space_group_name_H-M   'P 1'
#
loop_
_entity.id
_entity.type
_entity.pdbx_description
1 polymer ?
#
loop_
_entity_poly.entity_id
_entity_poly.type
_entity_poly.pdbx_seq_one_letter_code
_entity_poly.pdbx_strand_id
1 'polypeptide(L)'
;MAFDLTIKFAGEGGEGVISAGDFTMRAATYLGLEVVTFKSFPAEIKGGYALSQVRMSDEKILSQGDGFQILFAFNGEAYEVNKPLLKPGTVLVWDGPEGGDFEPEFDWLEKQGVIAYAVPMSKLAKEEVGASITKNMVALGAASELFNIPIDVYKEQIVSKFSKKGQDVVDLNFKALDAGINWVKNNIKKADPYRLPERMPRKDVIILEGNEAIALGAAVAGCKVYAAYPITPATTVGNYLSELILKANGYVYQAEDEISSMAIVIGASFSGVKAMTATSGPGISLMQELIGLASMAEIPAVIVDVQRGGPSTGMPTKHDQADLYAAAIGGHGDGQRIVIAPTNVEENFYLTVEAFNLAEKYQCPVLFLTDASLSLRVEAIPTPNIKEIQSKLINRPLITKDMNVDLNEILRYKVTETGIAPMLAPGVSPKPYAATGLEHGEDSSPRTRPDIRVKMMEKRFRKLQNIEDENQHLIEWDLGDLQEGDKADISVIAWGLTASITKEAVQRLRKKGYKVAALYPKLLYPVPAKAIEKVASMSDITLVPEANYTGQFARFVRMYTSVRPVQLNVYRGEPFIPAEIEAKIEELVGSKVNA
;
A
#
# COMPACT_ATOMS: atom_id res chain seq x y z
N MET A 1 -10.42 -23.41 -17.09
CA MET A 1 -10.59 -22.11 -16.41
C MET A 1 -9.35 -21.89 -15.58
N ALA A 2 -8.89 -20.66 -15.47
CA ALA A 2 -7.81 -20.29 -14.55
C ALA A 2 -8.25 -20.60 -13.10
N PHE A 3 -7.33 -21.03 -12.26
CA PHE A 3 -7.59 -21.25 -10.85
C PHE A 3 -7.66 -19.89 -10.14
N ASP A 4 -8.75 -19.61 -9.44
CA ASP A 4 -8.93 -18.42 -8.61
C ASP A 4 -9.80 -18.80 -7.40
N LEU A 5 -9.20 -18.77 -6.20
CA LEU A 5 -9.85 -19.18 -4.97
C LEU A 5 -9.57 -18.16 -3.86
N THR A 6 -10.61 -17.76 -3.15
CA THR A 6 -10.51 -16.86 -2.01
C THR A 6 -11.00 -17.56 -0.74
N ILE A 7 -10.12 -17.61 0.27
CA ILE A 7 -10.43 -18.09 1.62
C ILE A 7 -10.45 -16.89 2.56
N LYS A 8 -11.51 -16.78 3.35
CA LYS A 8 -11.66 -15.75 4.38
C LYS A 8 -11.71 -16.38 5.76
N PHE A 9 -10.83 -15.94 6.64
CA PHE A 9 -10.86 -16.24 8.07
C PHE A 9 -11.45 -15.03 8.79
N ALA A 10 -12.48 -15.23 9.60
CA ALA A 10 -13.14 -14.16 10.33
C ALA A 10 -13.43 -14.59 11.77
N GLY A 11 -13.29 -13.66 12.71
CA GLY A 11 -13.45 -13.89 14.13
C GLY A 11 -13.18 -12.62 14.93
N GLU A 12 -12.82 -12.79 16.19
CA GLU A 12 -12.46 -11.71 17.11
C GLU A 12 -10.96 -11.46 17.14
N GLY A 13 -10.58 -10.20 17.42
CA GLY A 13 -9.19 -9.83 17.67
C GLY A 13 -8.59 -10.64 18.82
N GLY A 14 -7.55 -11.44 18.50
CA GLY A 14 -6.93 -12.37 19.46
C GLY A 14 -7.19 -13.85 19.19
N GLU A 15 -8.20 -14.23 18.40
CA GLU A 15 -8.46 -15.63 18.01
C GLU A 15 -7.49 -16.19 16.96
N GLY A 16 -6.59 -15.36 16.45
CA GLY A 16 -5.54 -15.79 15.51
C GLY A 16 -5.97 -15.85 14.05
N VAL A 17 -7.08 -15.19 13.67
CA VAL A 17 -7.58 -15.15 12.28
C VAL A 17 -6.58 -14.54 11.30
N ILE A 18 -5.89 -13.46 11.71
CA ILE A 18 -4.82 -12.85 10.89
C ILE A 18 -3.68 -13.85 10.66
N SER A 19 -3.27 -14.56 11.73
CA SER A 19 -2.23 -15.57 11.63
C SER A 19 -2.65 -16.74 10.72
N ALA A 20 -3.91 -17.17 10.78
CA ALA A 20 -4.43 -18.23 9.91
C ALA A 20 -4.33 -17.84 8.42
N GLY A 21 -4.70 -16.60 8.08
CA GLY A 21 -4.51 -16.08 6.74
C GLY A 21 -3.04 -16.04 6.31
N ASP A 22 -2.13 -15.58 7.18
CA ASP A 22 -0.69 -15.52 6.87
C ASP A 22 -0.09 -16.91 6.61
N PHE A 23 -0.47 -17.93 7.39
CA PHE A 23 -0.06 -19.30 7.16
C PHE A 23 -0.58 -19.83 5.81
N THR A 24 -1.85 -19.58 5.50
CA THR A 24 -2.48 -19.99 4.25
C THR A 24 -1.86 -19.30 3.03
N MET A 25 -1.59 -18.01 3.13
CA MET A 25 -0.91 -17.22 2.10
C MET A 25 0.47 -17.80 1.77
N ARG A 26 1.28 -18.08 2.80
CA ARG A 26 2.61 -18.67 2.60
C ARG A 26 2.55 -20.05 1.99
N ALA A 27 1.57 -20.87 2.37
CA ALA A 27 1.36 -22.19 1.76
C ALA A 27 0.98 -22.08 0.27
N ALA A 28 0.10 -21.15 -0.09
CA ALA A 28 -0.27 -20.91 -1.48
C ALA A 28 0.92 -20.39 -2.32
N THR A 29 1.73 -19.49 -1.77
CA THR A 29 2.95 -19.00 -2.43
C THR A 29 3.98 -20.13 -2.60
N TYR A 30 4.12 -21.01 -1.60
CA TYR A 30 4.98 -22.19 -1.71
C TYR A 30 4.57 -23.08 -2.88
N LEU A 31 3.27 -23.19 -3.15
CA LEU A 31 2.74 -23.92 -4.33
C LEU A 31 2.95 -23.16 -5.65
N GLY A 32 3.52 -21.99 -5.64
CA GLY A 32 3.78 -21.16 -6.82
C GLY A 32 2.57 -20.36 -7.32
N LEU A 33 1.56 -20.21 -6.47
CA LEU A 33 0.39 -19.37 -6.78
C LEU A 33 0.70 -17.89 -6.57
N GLU A 34 0.09 -17.03 -7.37
CA GLU A 34 -0.05 -15.61 -7.06
C GLU A 34 -0.97 -15.47 -5.84
N VAL A 35 -0.66 -14.54 -4.94
CA VAL A 35 -1.41 -14.34 -3.71
C VAL A 35 -1.57 -12.86 -3.40
N VAL A 36 -2.78 -12.50 -2.99
CA VAL A 36 -3.11 -11.18 -2.46
C VAL A 36 -3.88 -11.35 -1.16
N THR A 37 -3.44 -10.64 -0.11
CA THR A 37 -4.17 -10.63 1.16
C THR A 37 -4.94 -9.31 1.35
N PHE A 38 -6.10 -9.41 2.00
CA PHE A 38 -6.81 -8.27 2.56
C PHE A 38 -7.05 -8.53 4.05
N LYS A 39 -6.61 -7.62 4.90
CA LYS A 39 -6.72 -7.73 6.35
C LYS A 39 -7.49 -6.54 6.91
N SER A 40 -8.35 -6.80 7.88
CA SER A 40 -9.00 -5.76 8.67
C SER A 40 -9.08 -6.22 10.12
N PHE A 41 -8.78 -5.32 11.03
CA PHE A 41 -8.85 -5.57 12.47
C PHE A 41 -9.34 -4.32 13.18
N PRO A 42 -9.93 -4.48 14.40
CA PRO A 42 -10.41 -3.37 15.18
C PRO A 42 -9.25 -2.50 15.69
N ALA A 43 -9.58 -1.28 16.14
CA ALA A 43 -8.59 -0.40 16.76
C ALA A 43 -8.19 -0.88 18.17
N GLU A 44 -9.04 -1.68 18.80
CA GLU A 44 -8.82 -2.28 20.11
C GLU A 44 -7.81 -3.41 20.04
N ILE A 45 -7.00 -3.59 21.11
CA ILE A 45 -5.98 -4.64 21.18
C ILE A 45 -6.61 -6.04 21.34
N LYS A 46 -7.76 -6.14 22.00
CA LYS A 46 -8.55 -7.36 22.20
C LYS A 46 -10.00 -7.07 21.97
N GLY A 47 -10.70 -8.04 21.38
CA GLY A 47 -12.11 -7.89 21.02
C GLY A 47 -12.33 -7.29 19.64
N GLY A 48 -13.59 -7.23 19.22
CA GLY A 48 -13.99 -6.67 17.94
C GLY A 48 -13.68 -7.54 16.73
N TYR A 49 -14.40 -7.28 15.66
CA TYR A 49 -14.34 -8.05 14.42
C TYR A 49 -13.01 -7.91 13.68
N ALA A 50 -12.37 -9.03 13.44
CA ALA A 50 -11.15 -9.15 12.67
C ALA A 50 -11.32 -10.13 11.50
N LEU A 51 -10.64 -9.85 10.38
CA LEU A 51 -10.64 -10.75 9.23
C LEU A 51 -9.27 -10.80 8.53
N SER A 52 -8.99 -11.94 7.92
CA SER A 52 -7.92 -12.09 6.93
C SER A 52 -8.47 -12.85 5.73
N GLN A 53 -8.45 -12.22 4.57
CA GLN A 53 -8.86 -12.80 3.30
C GLN A 53 -7.63 -13.06 2.46
N VAL A 54 -7.53 -14.25 1.87
CA VAL A 54 -6.43 -14.70 1.04
C VAL A 54 -6.99 -15.13 -0.31
N ARG A 55 -6.70 -14.37 -1.35
CA ARG A 55 -7.01 -14.72 -2.73
C ARG A 55 -5.78 -15.33 -3.37
N MET A 56 -5.96 -16.45 -4.07
CA MET A 56 -4.91 -17.26 -4.66
C MET A 56 -5.28 -17.59 -6.11
N SER A 57 -4.36 -17.42 -7.04
CA SER A 57 -4.60 -17.68 -8.46
C SER A 57 -3.37 -18.19 -9.18
N ASP A 58 -3.56 -18.80 -10.34
CA ASP A 58 -2.49 -19.14 -11.28
C ASP A 58 -2.19 -17.99 -12.27
N GLU A 59 -3.01 -16.94 -12.25
CA GLU A 59 -2.79 -15.69 -12.98
C GLU A 59 -2.49 -14.55 -12.00
N LYS A 60 -1.90 -13.45 -12.49
CA LYS A 60 -1.61 -12.27 -11.68
C LYS A 60 -2.88 -11.70 -11.06
N ILE A 61 -2.88 -11.52 -9.75
CA ILE A 61 -3.98 -10.94 -8.98
C ILE A 61 -3.77 -9.44 -8.82
N LEU A 62 -4.81 -8.65 -9.09
CA LEU A 62 -4.76 -7.19 -8.99
C LEU A 62 -5.51 -6.65 -7.77
N SER A 63 -6.50 -7.39 -7.25
CA SER A 63 -7.32 -6.95 -6.11
C SER A 63 -7.67 -8.11 -5.18
N GLN A 64 -8.33 -7.78 -4.07
CA GLN A 64 -8.93 -8.77 -3.17
C GLN A 64 -10.14 -9.51 -3.77
N GLY A 65 -10.61 -9.12 -4.97
CA GLY A 65 -11.79 -9.67 -5.62
C GLY A 65 -13.12 -9.15 -5.06
N ASP A 66 -14.23 -9.78 -5.49
CA ASP A 66 -15.60 -9.36 -5.16
C ASP A 66 -16.22 -10.14 -3.99
N GLY A 67 -15.44 -11.01 -3.35
CA GLY A 67 -15.94 -11.86 -2.28
C GLY A 67 -15.04 -13.06 -2.02
N PHE A 68 -15.61 -14.12 -1.49
CA PHE A 68 -14.90 -15.34 -1.12
C PHE A 68 -15.69 -16.60 -1.47
N GLN A 69 -15.00 -17.70 -1.70
CA GLN A 69 -15.58 -19.03 -1.90
C GLN A 69 -15.64 -19.82 -0.59
N ILE A 70 -14.71 -19.54 0.35
CA ILE A 70 -14.61 -20.27 1.61
C ILE A 70 -14.58 -19.27 2.76
N LEU A 71 -15.44 -19.44 3.75
CA LEU A 71 -15.45 -18.69 4.99
C LEU A 71 -15.15 -19.61 6.18
N PHE A 72 -14.12 -19.29 6.94
CA PHE A 72 -13.93 -19.82 8.29
C PHE A 72 -14.51 -18.82 9.29
N ALA A 73 -15.64 -19.13 9.88
CA ALA A 73 -16.27 -18.32 10.94
C ALA A 73 -15.88 -18.87 12.32
N PHE A 74 -15.07 -18.12 13.05
CA PHE A 74 -14.56 -18.53 14.35
C PHE A 74 -15.57 -18.28 15.48
N ASN A 75 -16.53 -17.37 15.28
CA ASN A 75 -17.56 -17.02 16.26
C ASN A 75 -18.83 -16.51 15.55
N GLY A 76 -19.89 -16.25 16.34
CA GLY A 76 -21.18 -15.80 15.83
C GLY A 76 -21.15 -14.45 15.14
N GLU A 77 -20.36 -13.48 15.64
CA GLU A 77 -20.19 -12.18 14.97
C GLU A 77 -19.59 -12.34 13.57
N ALA A 78 -18.59 -13.21 13.43
CA ALA A 78 -17.98 -13.51 12.14
C ALA A 78 -18.97 -14.12 11.15
N TYR A 79 -19.89 -14.97 11.62
CA TYR A 79 -20.96 -15.49 10.78
C TYR A 79 -21.94 -14.39 10.37
N GLU A 80 -22.50 -13.64 11.32
CA GLU A 80 -23.52 -12.62 11.06
C GLU A 80 -23.02 -11.52 10.11
N VAL A 81 -21.80 -11.02 10.32
CA VAL A 81 -21.20 -10.00 9.45
C VAL A 81 -21.03 -10.51 8.02
N ASN A 82 -20.69 -11.78 7.83
CA ASN A 82 -20.45 -12.35 6.50
C ASN A 82 -21.66 -13.03 5.86
N LYS A 83 -22.72 -13.32 6.60
CA LYS A 83 -23.95 -13.96 6.13
C LYS A 83 -24.55 -13.29 4.87
N PRO A 84 -24.66 -11.94 4.78
CA PRO A 84 -25.14 -11.26 3.58
C PRO A 84 -24.27 -11.45 2.33
N LEU A 85 -23.02 -11.88 2.50
CA LEU A 85 -22.05 -12.07 1.43
C LEU A 85 -21.96 -13.52 0.94
N LEU A 86 -22.64 -14.45 1.60
CA LEU A 86 -22.70 -15.86 1.21
C LEU A 86 -23.47 -16.00 -0.10
N LYS A 87 -22.90 -16.72 -1.05
CA LYS A 87 -23.47 -16.97 -2.39
C LYS A 87 -23.62 -18.48 -2.63
N PRO A 88 -24.44 -18.91 -3.61
CA PRO A 88 -24.51 -20.32 -3.99
C PRO A 88 -23.12 -20.89 -4.29
N GLY A 89 -22.81 -22.04 -3.71
CA GLY A 89 -21.50 -22.70 -3.80
C GLY A 89 -20.46 -22.24 -2.77
N THR A 90 -20.75 -21.22 -1.96
CA THR A 90 -19.86 -20.85 -0.84
C THR A 90 -19.78 -21.98 0.19
N VAL A 91 -18.59 -22.21 0.73
CA VAL A 91 -18.34 -23.14 1.83
C VAL A 91 -18.20 -22.35 3.13
N LEU A 92 -19.03 -22.66 4.12
CA LEU A 92 -18.93 -22.18 5.49
C LEU A 92 -18.28 -23.26 6.37
N VAL A 93 -17.10 -23.00 6.90
CA VAL A 93 -16.49 -23.80 7.98
C VAL A 93 -16.68 -23.03 9.28
N TRP A 94 -17.39 -23.60 10.23
CA TRP A 94 -17.80 -22.89 11.44
C TRP A 94 -17.41 -23.65 12.72
N ASP A 95 -17.22 -22.91 13.82
CA ASP A 95 -16.84 -23.44 15.11
C ASP A 95 -18.05 -24.05 15.86
N GLY A 96 -18.33 -25.30 15.58
CA GLY A 96 -19.44 -26.03 16.21
C GLY A 96 -19.46 -27.51 15.83
N PRO A 97 -20.44 -28.29 16.31
CA PRO A 97 -21.26 -28.07 17.51
C PRO A 97 -20.45 -28.26 18.80
N GLU A 98 -20.96 -27.77 19.92
CA GLU A 98 -20.36 -27.91 21.26
C GLU A 98 -19.05 -27.11 21.50
N GLY A 99 -18.56 -26.33 20.55
CA GLY A 99 -17.31 -25.55 20.67
C GLY A 99 -17.51 -24.05 20.51
N GLY A 100 -18.47 -23.64 19.66
CA GLY A 100 -18.73 -22.27 19.32
C GLY A 100 -19.87 -21.62 20.13
N ASP A 101 -20.06 -20.34 19.91
CA ASP A 101 -21.07 -19.50 20.55
C ASP A 101 -22.32 -19.31 19.67
N PHE A 102 -22.41 -19.97 18.50
CA PHE A 102 -23.51 -19.88 17.57
C PHE A 102 -23.78 -21.19 16.84
N GLU A 103 -24.97 -21.29 16.29
CA GLU A 103 -25.36 -22.31 15.32
C GLU A 103 -25.98 -21.63 14.10
N PRO A 104 -25.48 -21.92 12.86
CA PRO A 104 -26.01 -21.30 11.67
C PRO A 104 -27.42 -21.82 11.34
N GLU A 105 -28.22 -20.99 10.65
CA GLU A 105 -29.58 -21.39 10.21
C GLU A 105 -29.47 -22.32 8.99
N PHE A 106 -29.41 -23.62 9.21
CA PHE A 106 -29.18 -24.63 8.17
C PHE A 106 -30.21 -24.59 7.05
N ASP A 107 -31.51 -24.41 7.35
CA ASP A 107 -32.55 -24.27 6.35
C ASP A 107 -32.34 -23.08 5.42
N TRP A 108 -31.80 -21.98 5.96
CA TRP A 108 -31.46 -20.80 5.17
C TRP A 108 -30.23 -21.06 4.32
N LEU A 109 -29.15 -21.65 4.86
CA LEU A 109 -27.93 -22.00 4.13
C LEU A 109 -28.23 -22.94 2.95
N GLU A 110 -29.06 -23.97 3.17
CA GLU A 110 -29.47 -24.92 2.12
C GLU A 110 -30.22 -24.21 1.00
N LYS A 111 -31.17 -23.33 1.34
CA LYS A 111 -31.92 -22.53 0.34
C LYS A 111 -30.99 -21.59 -0.46
N GLN A 112 -29.92 -21.09 0.16
CA GLN A 112 -28.91 -20.26 -0.52
C GLN A 112 -27.89 -21.09 -1.30
N GLY A 113 -27.91 -22.43 -1.20
CA GLY A 113 -26.92 -23.31 -1.85
C GLY A 113 -25.52 -23.20 -1.20
N VAL A 114 -25.44 -22.89 0.08
CA VAL A 114 -24.21 -22.80 0.88
C VAL A 114 -23.92 -24.15 1.51
N ILE A 115 -22.68 -24.61 1.43
CA ILE A 115 -22.24 -25.86 2.02
C ILE A 115 -21.63 -25.56 3.40
N ALA A 116 -22.13 -26.19 4.46
CA ALA A 116 -21.66 -25.97 5.81
C ALA A 116 -20.90 -27.19 6.36
N TYR A 117 -19.72 -26.94 6.94
CA TYR A 117 -18.91 -27.93 7.64
C TYR A 117 -18.71 -27.50 9.10
N ALA A 118 -19.14 -28.33 10.04
CA ALA A 118 -18.95 -28.13 11.47
C ALA A 118 -17.59 -28.68 11.90
N VAL A 119 -16.72 -27.80 12.38
CA VAL A 119 -15.44 -28.16 13.00
C VAL A 119 -15.40 -27.53 14.39
N PRO A 120 -15.48 -28.30 15.47
CA PRO A 120 -15.54 -27.75 16.83
C PRO A 120 -14.14 -27.27 17.29
N MET A 121 -13.65 -26.18 16.65
CA MET A 121 -12.29 -25.70 16.79
C MET A 121 -11.95 -25.34 18.23
N SER A 122 -12.85 -24.65 18.92
CA SER A 122 -12.69 -24.26 20.32
C SER A 122 -12.66 -25.47 21.26
N LYS A 123 -13.53 -26.47 21.03
CA LYS A 123 -13.59 -27.70 21.83
C LYS A 123 -12.30 -28.51 21.64
N LEU A 124 -11.88 -28.76 20.41
CA LEU A 124 -10.66 -29.50 20.08
C LEU A 124 -9.42 -28.82 20.68
N ALA A 125 -9.30 -27.51 20.56
CA ALA A 125 -8.19 -26.75 21.15
C ALA A 125 -8.16 -26.87 22.67
N LYS A 126 -9.32 -26.81 23.34
CA LYS A 126 -9.41 -26.85 24.80
C LYS A 126 -9.27 -28.26 25.35
N GLU A 127 -10.01 -29.25 24.81
CA GLU A 127 -10.15 -30.58 25.41
C GLU A 127 -9.10 -31.58 24.89
N GLU A 128 -8.81 -31.59 23.59
CA GLU A 128 -7.84 -32.52 23.04
C GLU A 128 -6.42 -31.99 23.09
N VAL A 129 -6.22 -30.69 22.71
CA VAL A 129 -4.90 -30.06 22.70
C VAL A 129 -4.49 -29.59 24.08
N GLY A 130 -5.42 -29.07 24.87
CA GLY A 130 -5.19 -28.51 26.22
C GLY A 130 -4.84 -27.02 26.21
N ALA A 131 -5.04 -26.31 25.09
CA ALA A 131 -4.67 -24.89 24.95
C ALA A 131 -5.62 -24.13 23.99
N SER A 132 -6.57 -23.40 24.52
CA SER A 132 -7.57 -22.64 23.74
C SER A 132 -6.96 -21.66 22.72
N ILE A 133 -5.74 -21.16 22.98
CA ILE A 133 -5.02 -20.25 22.07
C ILE A 133 -4.67 -20.91 20.72
N THR A 134 -4.74 -22.23 20.61
CA THR A 134 -4.40 -22.99 19.40
C THR A 134 -5.60 -23.20 18.46
N LYS A 135 -6.75 -22.57 18.72
CA LYS A 135 -7.97 -22.65 17.90
C LYS A 135 -7.70 -22.43 16.41
N ASN A 136 -6.93 -21.41 16.08
CA ASN A 136 -6.54 -21.12 14.69
C ASN A 136 -5.69 -22.22 14.06
N MET A 137 -4.89 -22.96 14.82
CA MET A 137 -4.12 -24.10 14.32
C MET A 137 -5.03 -25.30 14.02
N VAL A 138 -6.07 -25.52 14.84
CA VAL A 138 -7.12 -26.52 14.53
C VAL A 138 -7.82 -26.16 13.22
N ALA A 139 -8.19 -24.89 13.03
CA ALA A 139 -8.76 -24.40 11.79
C ALA A 139 -7.86 -24.63 10.57
N LEU A 140 -6.55 -24.38 10.71
CA LEU A 140 -5.56 -24.64 9.65
C LEU A 140 -5.41 -26.14 9.35
N GLY A 141 -5.47 -27.00 10.35
CA GLY A 141 -5.51 -28.45 10.16
C GLY A 141 -6.73 -28.88 9.37
N ALA A 142 -7.91 -28.37 9.72
CA ALA A 142 -9.13 -28.61 8.98
C ALA A 142 -9.04 -28.07 7.54
N ALA A 143 -8.49 -26.88 7.33
CA ALA A 143 -8.27 -26.29 6.00
C ALA A 143 -7.32 -27.15 5.14
N SER A 144 -6.25 -27.67 5.75
CA SER A 144 -5.29 -28.56 5.08
C SER A 144 -6.00 -29.79 4.49
N GLU A 145 -6.81 -30.48 5.29
CA GLU A 145 -7.51 -31.68 4.86
C GLU A 145 -8.65 -31.39 3.88
N LEU A 146 -9.45 -30.34 4.14
CA LEU A 146 -10.58 -29.98 3.28
C LEU A 146 -10.12 -29.49 1.89
N PHE A 147 -9.07 -28.68 1.83
CA PHE A 147 -8.73 -27.93 0.62
C PHE A 147 -7.37 -28.32 0.04
N ASN A 148 -6.77 -29.42 0.49
CA ASN A 148 -5.48 -29.92 0.00
C ASN A 148 -4.35 -28.88 0.15
N ILE A 149 -4.30 -28.18 1.30
CA ILE A 149 -3.20 -27.27 1.62
C ILE A 149 -2.07 -28.09 2.22
N PRO A 150 -0.80 -27.99 1.71
CA PRO A 150 0.29 -28.83 2.17
C PRO A 150 0.58 -28.65 3.66
N ILE A 151 0.37 -29.70 4.47
CA ILE A 151 0.56 -29.66 5.92
C ILE A 151 2.01 -29.41 6.33
N ASP A 152 2.97 -29.91 5.55
CA ASP A 152 4.39 -29.72 5.83
C ASP A 152 4.80 -28.25 5.80
N VAL A 153 4.20 -27.46 4.91
CA VAL A 153 4.44 -26.00 4.86
C VAL A 153 3.93 -25.32 6.12
N TYR A 154 2.79 -25.74 6.66
CA TYR A 154 2.30 -25.23 7.95
C TYR A 154 3.24 -25.63 9.10
N LYS A 155 3.73 -26.86 9.11
CA LYS A 155 4.69 -27.33 10.13
C LYS A 155 6.00 -26.56 10.08
N GLU A 156 6.56 -26.31 8.90
CA GLU A 156 7.76 -25.48 8.73
C GLU A 156 7.56 -24.05 9.25
N GLN A 157 6.42 -23.44 8.95
CA GLN A 157 6.09 -22.11 9.44
C GLN A 157 5.94 -22.07 10.97
N ILE A 158 5.33 -23.09 11.58
CA ILE A 158 5.22 -23.21 13.03
C ILE A 158 6.60 -23.28 13.67
N VAL A 159 7.50 -24.11 13.14
CA VAL A 159 8.89 -24.19 13.60
C VAL A 159 9.57 -22.83 13.49
N SER A 160 9.48 -22.20 12.34
CA SER A 160 10.09 -20.88 12.11
C SER A 160 9.58 -19.82 13.10
N LYS A 161 8.28 -19.81 13.39
CA LYS A 161 7.64 -18.77 14.23
C LYS A 161 7.79 -19.03 15.72
N PHE A 162 7.78 -20.29 16.16
CA PHE A 162 7.64 -20.64 17.55
C PHE A 162 8.86 -21.35 18.17
N SER A 163 9.87 -21.78 17.40
CA SER A 163 11.05 -22.48 17.94
C SER A 163 11.77 -21.68 19.04
N LYS A 164 11.82 -20.37 18.94
CA LYS A 164 12.40 -19.49 19.97
C LYS A 164 11.61 -19.50 21.30
N LYS A 165 10.36 -19.99 21.31
CA LYS A 165 9.50 -20.08 22.49
C LYS A 165 9.60 -21.46 23.19
N GLY A 166 10.35 -22.40 22.62
CA GLY A 166 10.54 -23.76 23.13
C GLY A 166 9.86 -24.83 22.29
N GLN A 167 10.39 -26.05 22.35
CA GLN A 167 9.88 -27.20 21.59
C GLN A 167 8.44 -27.56 21.98
N ASP A 168 8.12 -27.47 23.28
CA ASP A 168 6.76 -27.76 23.78
C ASP A 168 5.68 -26.90 23.08
N VAL A 169 6.01 -25.64 22.74
CA VAL A 169 5.10 -24.76 22.00
C VAL A 169 4.94 -25.21 20.55
N VAL A 170 6.02 -25.68 19.92
CA VAL A 170 5.96 -26.23 18.55
C VAL A 170 5.10 -27.48 18.53
N ASP A 171 5.33 -28.42 19.44
CA ASP A 171 4.62 -29.70 19.55
C ASP A 171 3.13 -29.49 19.85
N LEU A 172 2.82 -28.51 20.69
CA LEU A 172 1.43 -28.11 20.97
C LEU A 172 0.68 -27.64 19.72
N ASN A 173 1.34 -26.83 18.88
CA ASN A 173 0.75 -26.36 17.63
C ASN A 173 0.62 -27.50 16.59
N PHE A 174 1.56 -28.44 16.54
CA PHE A 174 1.44 -29.64 15.71
C PHE A 174 0.25 -30.49 16.14
N LYS A 175 0.09 -30.72 17.44
CA LYS A 175 -1.05 -31.45 17.99
C LYS A 175 -2.38 -30.80 17.60
N ALA A 176 -2.43 -29.47 17.57
CA ALA A 176 -3.62 -28.73 17.15
C ALA A 176 -3.93 -28.90 15.65
N LEU A 177 -2.91 -28.86 14.78
CA LEU A 177 -3.08 -29.19 13.37
C LEU A 177 -3.65 -30.60 13.17
N ASP A 178 -3.03 -31.59 13.86
CA ASP A 178 -3.44 -32.99 13.73
C ASP A 178 -4.87 -33.22 14.25
N ALA A 179 -5.30 -32.52 15.31
CA ALA A 179 -6.68 -32.55 15.79
C ALA A 179 -7.69 -32.08 14.72
N GLY A 180 -7.39 -30.96 14.04
CA GLY A 180 -8.23 -30.46 12.94
C GLY A 180 -8.32 -31.44 11.77
N ILE A 181 -7.19 -32.00 11.33
CA ILE A 181 -7.10 -32.99 10.27
C ILE A 181 -7.94 -34.23 10.60
N ASN A 182 -7.71 -34.79 11.81
CA ASN A 182 -8.39 -36.01 12.25
C ASN A 182 -9.91 -35.82 12.36
N TRP A 183 -10.33 -34.65 12.86
CA TRP A 183 -11.76 -34.33 12.92
C TRP A 183 -12.40 -34.37 11.54
N VAL A 184 -11.80 -33.70 10.56
CA VAL A 184 -12.32 -33.67 9.18
C VAL A 184 -12.37 -35.07 8.59
N LYS A 185 -11.30 -35.86 8.68
CA LYS A 185 -11.25 -37.24 8.16
C LYS A 185 -12.35 -38.13 8.71
N ASN A 186 -12.64 -38.00 9.99
CA ASN A 186 -13.56 -38.89 10.67
C ASN A 186 -15.02 -38.44 10.61
N ASN A 187 -15.30 -37.14 10.43
CA ASN A 187 -16.64 -36.59 10.63
C ASN A 187 -17.20 -35.84 9.42
N ILE A 188 -16.36 -35.45 8.43
CA ILE A 188 -16.82 -34.64 7.32
C ILE A 188 -16.73 -35.39 6.01
N LYS A 189 -17.89 -35.50 5.33
CA LYS A 189 -17.95 -35.91 3.92
C LYS A 189 -17.89 -34.65 3.04
N LYS A 190 -16.74 -34.41 2.39
CA LYS A 190 -16.55 -33.25 1.53
C LYS A 190 -17.50 -33.28 0.33
N ALA A 191 -18.24 -32.17 0.12
CA ALA A 191 -19.23 -32.02 -0.94
C ALA A 191 -18.91 -30.91 -1.94
N ASP A 192 -17.96 -30.00 -1.60
CA ASP A 192 -17.54 -28.90 -2.46
C ASP A 192 -16.37 -29.30 -3.39
N PRO A 193 -16.15 -28.55 -4.50
CA PRO A 193 -15.09 -28.85 -5.46
C PRO A 193 -13.73 -28.19 -5.12
N TYR A 194 -13.66 -27.33 -4.10
CA TYR A 194 -12.49 -26.47 -3.87
C TYR A 194 -11.29 -27.26 -3.36
N ARG A 195 -10.16 -27.14 -4.04
CA ARG A 195 -8.87 -27.73 -3.67
C ARG A 195 -7.74 -26.91 -4.26
N LEU A 196 -6.66 -26.72 -3.52
CA LEU A 196 -5.46 -26.14 -4.08
C LEU A 196 -4.81 -27.12 -5.08
N PRO A 197 -4.29 -26.61 -6.20
CA PRO A 197 -3.60 -27.44 -7.18
C PRO A 197 -2.23 -27.89 -6.66
N GLU A 198 -1.79 -29.06 -7.08
CA GLU A 198 -0.41 -29.48 -6.91
C GLU A 198 0.47 -28.68 -7.87
N ARG A 199 1.41 -27.92 -7.36
CA ARG A 199 2.30 -27.10 -8.17
C ARG A 199 3.75 -27.15 -7.66
N MET A 200 4.67 -26.71 -8.50
CA MET A 200 6.08 -26.61 -8.16
C MET A 200 6.36 -25.30 -7.43
N PRO A 201 7.14 -25.33 -6.34
CA PRO A 201 7.54 -24.12 -5.63
C PRO A 201 8.24 -23.10 -6.54
N ARG A 202 7.88 -21.82 -6.44
CA ARG A 202 8.60 -20.71 -7.07
C ARG A 202 9.79 -20.31 -6.20
N LYS A 203 10.95 -20.07 -6.84
CA LYS A 203 12.19 -19.63 -6.18
C LYS A 203 12.58 -18.19 -6.55
N ASP A 204 11.87 -17.60 -7.49
CA ASP A 204 12.15 -16.29 -8.08
C ASP A 204 11.36 -15.14 -7.44
N VAL A 205 10.65 -15.42 -6.35
CA VAL A 205 9.82 -14.45 -5.64
C VAL A 205 10.22 -14.28 -4.19
N ILE A 206 9.95 -13.10 -3.65
CA ILE A 206 9.96 -12.81 -2.21
C ILE A 206 8.56 -12.40 -1.77
N ILE A 207 8.23 -12.71 -0.53
CA ILE A 207 6.94 -12.34 0.07
C ILE A 207 7.18 -11.12 0.93
N LEU A 208 6.47 -10.03 0.63
CA LEU A 208 6.55 -8.77 1.38
C LEU A 208 5.17 -8.28 1.80
N GLU A 209 5.12 -7.69 2.98
CA GLU A 209 4.03 -6.80 3.39
C GLU A 209 4.29 -5.39 2.85
N GLY A 210 3.24 -4.60 2.60
CA GLY A 210 3.39 -3.28 2.00
C GLY A 210 4.35 -2.35 2.74
N ASN A 211 4.28 -2.29 4.07
CA ASN A 211 5.21 -1.49 4.88
C ASN A 211 6.64 -2.06 4.89
N GLU A 212 6.79 -3.38 4.84
CA GLU A 212 8.08 -4.04 4.68
C GLU A 212 8.72 -3.70 3.34
N ALA A 213 7.92 -3.66 2.26
CA ALA A 213 8.38 -3.28 0.94
C ALA A 213 8.88 -1.82 0.90
N ILE A 214 8.20 -0.89 1.57
CA ILE A 214 8.64 0.50 1.75
C ILE A 214 9.99 0.54 2.49
N ALA A 215 10.10 -0.18 3.61
CA ALA A 215 11.33 -0.22 4.40
C ALA A 215 12.51 -0.79 3.59
N LEU A 216 12.28 -1.88 2.85
CA LEU A 216 13.30 -2.47 1.98
C LEU A 216 13.72 -1.52 0.86
N GLY A 217 12.75 -0.86 0.20
CA GLY A 217 12.99 0.16 -0.82
C GLY A 217 13.85 1.32 -0.29
N ALA A 218 13.54 1.83 0.91
CA ALA A 218 14.31 2.89 1.56
C ALA A 218 15.76 2.46 1.88
N ALA A 219 15.94 1.23 2.39
CA ALA A 219 17.27 0.70 2.66
C ALA A 219 18.09 0.56 1.37
N VAL A 220 17.49 0.04 0.29
CA VAL A 220 18.14 -0.09 -1.03
C VAL A 220 18.47 1.27 -1.65
N ALA A 221 17.59 2.28 -1.46
CA ALA A 221 17.84 3.66 -1.89
C ALA A 221 19.00 4.34 -1.15
N GLY A 222 19.48 3.73 -0.07
CA GLY A 222 20.58 4.27 0.74
C GLY A 222 20.11 5.23 1.84
N CYS A 223 18.89 5.10 2.33
CA CYS A 223 18.43 5.83 3.50
C CYS A 223 19.34 5.57 4.69
N LYS A 224 19.79 6.64 5.36
CA LYS A 224 20.69 6.58 6.51
C LYS A 224 20.04 7.01 7.81
N VAL A 225 19.02 7.85 7.73
CA VAL A 225 18.31 8.33 8.91
C VAL A 225 16.81 8.16 8.72
N TYR A 226 16.21 7.45 9.65
CA TYR A 226 14.76 7.36 9.81
C TYR A 226 14.36 7.97 11.13
N ALA A 227 13.45 8.92 11.12
CA ALA A 227 12.90 9.51 12.34
C ALA A 227 11.38 9.55 12.23
N ALA A 228 10.67 9.01 13.23
CA ALA A 228 9.22 9.00 13.23
C ALA A 228 8.63 8.97 14.63
N TYR A 229 7.41 9.46 14.77
CA TYR A 229 6.52 9.19 15.90
C TYR A 229 5.61 8.00 15.55
N PRO A 230 5.45 7.03 16.46
CA PRO A 230 4.63 5.84 16.18
C PRO A 230 3.16 6.20 15.97
N ILE A 231 2.63 5.85 14.81
CA ILE A 231 1.22 6.02 14.48
C ILE A 231 0.73 4.87 13.59
N THR A 232 -0.46 4.32 13.91
CA THR A 232 -1.11 3.31 13.07
C THR A 232 -1.61 3.94 11.76
N PRO A 233 -1.36 3.30 10.57
CA PRO A 233 -0.70 2.01 10.38
C PRO A 233 0.80 2.13 9.97
N ALA A 234 1.44 3.29 10.08
CA ALA A 234 2.80 3.55 9.61
C ALA A 234 3.91 2.95 10.49
N THR A 235 3.62 2.59 11.75
CA THR A 235 4.64 2.17 12.75
C THR A 235 5.53 1.02 12.26
N THR A 236 4.97 0.08 11.51
CA THR A 236 5.73 -1.10 11.05
C THR A 236 6.79 -0.77 10.01
N VAL A 237 6.68 0.37 9.27
CA VAL A 237 7.77 0.85 8.40
C VAL A 237 9.05 1.03 9.21
N GLY A 238 8.97 1.70 10.37
CA GLY A 238 10.12 1.90 11.26
C GLY A 238 10.64 0.60 11.86
N ASN A 239 9.76 -0.33 12.22
CA ASN A 239 10.15 -1.64 12.76
C ASN A 239 11.00 -2.42 11.75
N TYR A 240 10.52 -2.56 10.52
CA TYR A 240 11.28 -3.24 9.44
C TYR A 240 12.56 -2.50 9.10
N LEU A 241 12.49 -1.17 8.99
CA LEU A 241 13.65 -0.36 8.62
C LEU A 241 14.76 -0.41 9.68
N SER A 242 14.41 -0.52 10.97
CA SER A 242 15.38 -0.64 12.06
C SER A 242 16.26 -1.88 11.93
N GLU A 243 15.73 -2.98 11.42
CA GLU A 243 16.50 -4.19 11.19
C GLU A 243 17.47 -4.07 10.00
N LEU A 244 17.16 -3.21 9.05
CA LEU A 244 17.89 -3.06 7.81
C LEU A 244 18.98 -1.99 7.89
N ILE A 245 18.62 -0.75 8.24
CA ILE A 245 19.57 0.38 8.14
C ILE A 245 20.57 0.44 9.28
N LEU A 246 20.27 -0.11 10.47
CA LEU A 246 21.26 -0.21 11.54
C LEU A 246 22.46 -1.08 11.13
N LYS A 247 22.23 -2.16 10.38
CA LYS A 247 23.29 -3.00 9.80
C LYS A 247 24.12 -2.26 8.74
N ALA A 248 23.56 -1.21 8.15
CA ALA A 248 24.22 -0.36 7.15
C ALA A 248 24.82 0.93 7.75
N ASN A 249 25.06 0.97 9.06
CA ASN A 249 25.53 2.15 9.80
C ASN A 249 24.61 3.38 9.63
N GLY A 250 23.30 3.15 9.62
CA GLY A 250 22.27 4.19 9.67
C GLY A 250 21.71 4.33 11.08
N TYR A 251 20.77 5.25 11.23
CA TYR A 251 20.14 5.60 12.51
C TYR A 251 18.62 5.54 12.41
N VAL A 252 17.99 4.95 13.42
CA VAL A 252 16.55 4.97 13.61
C VAL A 252 16.25 5.71 14.90
N TYR A 253 15.43 6.74 14.82
CA TYR A 253 15.08 7.60 15.93
C TYR A 253 13.56 7.66 16.13
N GLN A 254 13.09 7.23 17.28
CA GLN A 254 11.72 7.47 17.70
C GLN A 254 11.64 8.85 18.33
N ALA A 255 11.02 9.78 17.61
CA ALA A 255 10.84 11.16 18.08
C ALA A 255 9.64 11.29 19.04
N GLU A 256 9.56 12.40 19.75
CA GLU A 256 8.47 12.65 20.67
C GLU A 256 7.16 13.07 19.97
N ASP A 257 7.26 13.59 18.74
CA ASP A 257 6.15 13.96 17.88
C ASP A 257 6.56 14.01 16.41
N GLU A 258 5.62 14.24 15.50
CA GLU A 258 5.85 14.34 14.07
C GLU A 258 6.63 15.60 13.66
N ILE A 259 6.50 16.70 14.40
CA ILE A 259 7.25 17.94 14.15
C ILE A 259 8.75 17.66 14.36
N SER A 260 9.10 17.08 15.51
CA SER A 260 10.47 16.65 15.81
C SER A 260 11.01 15.65 14.79
N SER A 261 10.16 14.71 14.34
CA SER A 261 10.53 13.72 13.31
C SER A 261 10.95 14.40 12.01
N MET A 262 10.13 15.35 11.53
CA MET A 262 10.42 16.06 10.29
C MET A 262 11.64 16.98 10.43
N ALA A 263 11.84 17.62 11.59
CA ALA A 263 13.03 18.42 11.86
C ALA A 263 14.32 17.59 11.81
N ILE A 264 14.30 16.37 12.36
CA ILE A 264 15.43 15.43 12.30
C ILE A 264 15.72 15.03 10.84
N VAL A 265 14.68 14.74 10.05
CA VAL A 265 14.83 14.40 8.62
C VAL A 265 15.48 15.54 7.84
N ILE A 266 15.01 16.79 8.05
CA ILE A 266 15.59 17.97 7.40
C ILE A 266 17.05 18.17 7.83
N GLY A 267 17.35 18.08 9.12
CA GLY A 267 18.72 18.22 9.65
C GLY A 267 19.68 17.16 9.12
N ALA A 268 19.23 15.90 9.07
CA ALA A 268 20.00 14.80 8.48
C ALA A 268 20.24 15.02 6.99
N SER A 269 19.21 15.41 6.25
CA SER A 269 19.35 15.69 4.83
C SER A 269 20.22 16.92 4.57
N PHE A 270 20.14 17.96 5.39
CA PHE A 270 21.04 19.11 5.35
C PHE A 270 22.51 18.68 5.50
N SER A 271 22.80 17.66 6.31
CA SER A 271 24.15 17.11 6.48
C SER A 271 24.65 16.28 5.29
N GLY A 272 23.84 16.08 4.24
CA GLY A 272 24.21 15.40 3.01
C GLY A 272 23.78 13.94 2.92
N VAL A 273 23.03 13.39 3.89
CA VAL A 273 22.56 11.99 3.87
C VAL A 273 21.09 11.89 3.46
N LYS A 274 20.71 10.73 2.93
CA LYS A 274 19.31 10.43 2.62
C LYS A 274 18.54 10.14 3.91
N ALA A 275 17.40 10.79 4.10
CA ALA A 275 16.59 10.65 5.30
C ALA A 275 15.09 10.60 4.99
N MET A 276 14.32 9.91 5.84
CA MET A 276 12.88 9.82 5.70
C MET A 276 12.15 9.76 7.03
N THR A 277 10.85 10.03 6.97
CA THR A 277 9.87 9.75 8.01
C THR A 277 8.69 8.98 7.46
N ALA A 278 7.94 8.29 8.32
CA ALA A 278 6.66 7.69 7.98
C ALA A 278 5.62 8.05 9.04
N THR A 279 4.43 8.41 8.57
CA THR A 279 3.32 8.86 9.41
C THR A 279 1.97 8.51 8.76
N SER A 280 0.89 9.11 9.24
CA SER A 280 -0.46 9.06 8.69
C SER A 280 -1.03 10.48 8.65
N GLY A 281 -2.21 10.70 8.09
CA GLY A 281 -2.83 12.01 7.91
C GLY A 281 -2.71 13.00 9.07
N PRO A 282 -2.95 12.60 10.35
CA PRO A 282 -2.73 13.53 11.50
C PRO A 282 -1.30 14.07 11.57
N GLY A 283 -0.30 13.22 11.33
CA GLY A 283 1.10 13.67 11.34
C GLY A 283 1.46 14.54 10.15
N ILE A 284 0.89 14.28 8.96
CA ILE A 284 1.05 15.18 7.80
C ILE A 284 0.56 16.58 8.15
N SER A 285 -0.57 16.70 8.85
CA SER A 285 -1.08 18.00 9.30
C SER A 285 -0.09 18.74 10.22
N LEU A 286 0.58 18.03 11.14
CA LEU A 286 1.57 18.61 12.05
C LEU A 286 2.88 18.99 11.34
N MET A 287 3.28 18.28 10.30
CA MET A 287 4.52 18.49 9.57
C MET A 287 4.47 19.66 8.55
N GLN A 288 3.30 20.24 8.25
CA GLN A 288 3.12 21.16 7.12
C GLN A 288 4.09 22.34 7.10
N GLU A 289 4.37 22.95 8.26
CA GLU A 289 5.34 24.05 8.34
C GLU A 289 6.75 23.59 7.95
N LEU A 290 7.20 22.46 8.48
CA LEU A 290 8.53 21.94 8.19
C LEU A 290 8.66 21.38 6.75
N ILE A 291 7.58 20.89 6.15
CA ILE A 291 7.54 20.57 4.71
C ILE A 291 7.76 21.86 3.90
N GLY A 292 7.16 22.98 4.34
CA GLY A 292 7.40 24.31 3.78
C GLY A 292 8.86 24.76 3.94
N LEU A 293 9.46 24.52 5.11
CA LEU A 293 10.89 24.79 5.35
C LEU A 293 11.79 23.98 4.40
N ALA A 294 11.53 22.69 4.25
CA ALA A 294 12.30 21.82 3.32
C ALA A 294 12.21 22.31 1.88
N SER A 295 11.02 22.78 1.45
CA SER A 295 10.83 23.41 0.14
C SER A 295 11.60 24.71 0.00
N MET A 296 11.53 25.59 1.01
CA MET A 296 12.19 26.90 1.01
C MET A 296 13.70 26.79 1.02
N ALA A 297 14.26 25.92 1.86
CA ALA A 297 15.68 25.65 1.98
C ALA A 297 16.21 24.68 0.90
N GLU A 298 15.33 24.19 0.03
CA GLU A 298 15.64 23.26 -1.05
C GLU A 298 16.39 22.01 -0.56
N ILE A 299 15.83 21.39 0.50
CA ILE A 299 16.39 20.21 1.16
C ILE A 299 15.54 18.98 0.76
N PRO A 300 16.15 17.94 0.19
CA PRO A 300 15.46 16.68 -0.08
C PRO A 300 14.89 16.05 1.20
N ALA A 301 13.66 15.57 1.15
CA ALA A 301 13.06 14.81 2.24
C ALA A 301 12.03 13.83 1.68
N VAL A 302 11.99 12.60 2.19
CA VAL A 302 10.97 11.62 1.84
C VAL A 302 10.02 11.46 3.02
N ILE A 303 8.74 11.68 2.79
CA ILE A 303 7.68 11.59 3.78
C ILE A 303 6.67 10.54 3.31
N VAL A 304 6.60 9.41 4.01
CA VAL A 304 5.60 8.37 3.73
C VAL A 304 4.35 8.68 4.54
N ASP A 305 3.24 8.81 3.86
CA ASP A 305 1.91 8.89 4.45
C ASP A 305 1.16 7.59 4.20
N VAL A 306 0.92 6.85 5.27
CA VAL A 306 0.06 5.67 5.24
C VAL A 306 -1.35 6.14 5.58
N GLN A 307 -2.12 6.51 4.55
CA GLN A 307 -3.45 7.11 4.69
C GLN A 307 -4.42 6.18 5.42
N ARG A 308 -5.24 6.77 6.27
CA ARG A 308 -6.30 6.09 7.03
C ARG A 308 -7.55 6.94 7.09
N GLY A 309 -8.69 6.34 7.44
CA GLY A 309 -9.95 7.09 7.56
C GLY A 309 -9.83 8.26 8.53
N GLY A 310 -10.00 9.50 8.00
CA GLY A 310 -10.04 10.74 8.75
C GLY A 310 -11.47 11.26 8.93
N PRO A 311 -11.65 12.52 9.39
CA PRO A 311 -10.64 13.46 9.92
C PRO A 311 -10.22 13.14 11.37
N SER A 312 -9.18 13.86 11.89
CA SER A 312 -8.60 13.67 13.22
C SER A 312 -8.10 12.22 13.42
N THR A 313 -8.36 11.61 14.56
CA THR A 313 -8.01 10.20 14.81
C THR A 313 -8.74 9.26 13.87
N GLY A 314 -10.00 9.57 13.54
CA GLY A 314 -10.82 8.86 12.56
C GLY A 314 -10.93 7.36 12.79
N MET A 315 -10.59 6.59 11.78
CA MET A 315 -10.59 5.12 11.79
C MET A 315 -9.15 4.60 11.57
N PRO A 316 -8.33 4.42 12.62
CA PRO A 316 -6.89 4.19 12.51
C PRO A 316 -6.48 2.95 11.70
N THR A 317 -7.34 1.93 11.63
CA THR A 317 -7.08 0.65 10.98
C THR A 317 -7.86 0.47 9.67
N LYS A 318 -8.49 1.53 9.17
CA LYS A 318 -9.37 1.46 7.99
C LYS A 318 -8.81 2.26 6.82
N HIS A 319 -9.13 1.77 5.63
CA HIS A 319 -8.70 2.33 4.35
C HIS A 319 -9.36 3.69 4.03
N ASP A 320 -8.57 4.62 3.51
CA ASP A 320 -9.04 5.88 2.91
C ASP A 320 -7.97 6.42 1.95
N GLN A 321 -8.34 7.33 1.04
CA GLN A 321 -7.45 8.08 0.14
C GLN A 321 -7.75 9.59 0.26
N ALA A 322 -7.84 10.11 1.48
CA ALA A 322 -8.33 11.47 1.75
C ALA A 322 -7.24 12.49 2.14
N ASP A 323 -5.95 12.12 2.07
CA ASP A 323 -4.85 13.00 2.46
C ASP A 323 -4.16 13.71 1.28
N LEU A 324 -4.65 13.51 0.02
CA LEU A 324 -4.04 14.10 -1.17
C LEU A 324 -4.00 15.64 -1.12
N TYR A 325 -5.04 16.30 -0.61
CA TYR A 325 -5.03 17.76 -0.47
C TYR A 325 -3.98 18.23 0.53
N ALA A 326 -3.89 17.57 1.67
CA ALA A 326 -2.88 17.87 2.67
C ALA A 326 -1.47 17.65 2.12
N ALA A 327 -1.27 16.56 1.38
CA ALA A 327 0.02 16.23 0.78
C ALA A 327 0.43 17.21 -0.33
N ALA A 328 -0.49 17.57 -1.24
CA ALA A 328 -0.16 18.34 -2.43
C ALA A 328 -0.16 19.87 -2.19
N ILE A 329 -1.17 20.39 -1.49
CA ILE A 329 -1.42 21.83 -1.32
C ILE A 329 -1.59 22.24 0.13
N GLY A 330 -1.31 21.37 1.08
CA GLY A 330 -1.32 21.71 2.50
C GLY A 330 -0.20 22.69 2.88
N GLY A 331 -0.35 23.34 4.03
CA GLY A 331 0.56 24.38 4.51
C GLY A 331 0.21 25.76 3.99
N HIS A 332 1.08 26.71 4.27
CA HIS A 332 0.93 28.10 3.87
C HIS A 332 1.95 28.48 2.80
N GLY A 333 1.61 29.45 1.95
CA GLY A 333 2.45 29.93 0.86
C GLY A 333 2.58 28.92 -0.29
N ASP A 334 3.34 29.30 -1.31
CA ASP A 334 3.58 28.50 -2.51
C ASP A 334 4.86 27.67 -2.32
N GLY A 335 4.75 26.51 -1.70
CA GLY A 335 5.84 25.55 -1.51
C GLY A 335 5.85 24.46 -2.56
N GLN A 336 7.03 24.09 -3.05
CA GLN A 336 7.18 23.00 -4.00
C GLN A 336 7.32 21.66 -3.30
N ARG A 337 6.61 20.66 -3.83
CA ARG A 337 6.67 19.27 -3.39
C ARG A 337 6.25 18.34 -4.52
N ILE A 338 6.61 17.09 -4.39
CA ILE A 338 6.18 16.03 -5.31
C ILE A 338 5.31 15.06 -4.52
N VAL A 339 4.21 14.60 -5.10
CA VAL A 339 3.36 13.57 -4.51
C VAL A 339 3.25 12.40 -5.45
N ILE A 340 3.61 11.21 -4.94
CA ILE A 340 3.51 9.95 -5.68
C ILE A 340 2.72 8.91 -4.88
N ALA A 341 2.09 7.95 -5.58
CA ALA A 341 1.31 6.89 -4.95
C ALA A 341 1.52 5.54 -5.65
N PRO A 342 1.85 4.47 -4.92
CA PRO A 342 1.93 3.10 -5.43
C PRO A 342 0.56 2.48 -5.59
N THR A 343 0.43 1.46 -6.45
CA THR A 343 -0.81 0.73 -6.68
C THR A 343 -0.82 -0.68 -6.08
N ASN A 344 0.35 -1.24 -5.73
CA ASN A 344 0.53 -2.58 -5.20
C ASN A 344 1.80 -2.67 -4.34
N VAL A 345 2.08 -3.83 -3.74
CA VAL A 345 3.23 -4.04 -2.84
C VAL A 345 4.56 -3.96 -3.59
N GLU A 346 4.63 -4.46 -4.82
CA GLU A 346 5.82 -4.34 -5.66
C GLU A 346 6.18 -2.86 -5.88
N GLU A 347 5.19 -2.04 -6.16
CA GLU A 347 5.38 -0.60 -6.32
C GLU A 347 5.68 0.13 -5.01
N ASN A 348 5.23 -0.35 -3.86
CA ASN A 348 5.70 0.17 -2.57
C ASN A 348 7.23 0.10 -2.48
N PHE A 349 7.84 -0.97 -2.97
CA PHE A 349 9.30 -1.11 -3.00
C PHE A 349 9.95 -0.16 -4.04
N TYR A 350 9.56 -0.27 -5.31
CA TYR A 350 10.23 0.48 -6.39
C TYR A 350 9.98 1.99 -6.31
N LEU A 351 8.75 2.41 -5.99
CA LEU A 351 8.45 3.84 -5.87
C LEU A 351 9.03 4.47 -4.60
N THR A 352 9.34 3.68 -3.56
CA THR A 352 10.13 4.22 -2.44
C THR A 352 11.54 4.55 -2.87
N VAL A 353 12.18 3.71 -3.69
CA VAL A 353 13.48 4.04 -4.30
C VAL A 353 13.36 5.30 -5.16
N GLU A 354 12.30 5.39 -5.96
CA GLU A 354 12.04 6.54 -6.82
C GLU A 354 11.73 7.82 -6.03
N ALA A 355 11.06 7.73 -4.89
CA ALA A 355 10.85 8.88 -4.00
C ALA A 355 12.18 9.52 -3.58
N PHE A 356 13.19 8.71 -3.25
CA PHE A 356 14.52 9.21 -2.97
C PHE A 356 15.20 9.80 -4.21
N ASN A 357 15.09 9.16 -5.38
CA ASN A 357 15.63 9.70 -6.62
C ASN A 357 15.04 11.06 -6.96
N LEU A 358 13.72 11.21 -6.85
CA LEU A 358 13.01 12.46 -7.09
C LEU A 358 13.44 13.55 -6.08
N ALA A 359 13.50 13.20 -4.79
CA ALA A 359 13.90 14.15 -3.75
C ALA A 359 15.34 14.65 -3.99
N GLU A 360 16.26 13.75 -4.29
CA GLU A 360 17.66 14.07 -4.59
C GLU A 360 17.82 14.88 -5.88
N LYS A 361 17.10 14.49 -6.96
CA LYS A 361 17.15 15.15 -8.26
C LYS A 361 16.62 16.59 -8.18
N TYR A 362 15.44 16.77 -7.59
CA TYR A 362 14.75 18.06 -7.58
C TYR A 362 15.00 18.89 -6.31
N GLN A 363 15.72 18.34 -5.32
CA GLN A 363 16.01 19.01 -4.05
C GLN A 363 14.75 19.64 -3.44
N CYS A 364 13.73 18.80 -3.19
CA CYS A 364 12.47 19.20 -2.58
C CYS A 364 11.84 18.02 -1.81
N PRO A 365 10.82 18.28 -0.97
CA PRO A 365 10.06 17.22 -0.32
C PRO A 365 9.32 16.34 -1.33
N VAL A 366 9.34 15.03 -1.09
CA VAL A 366 8.53 14.03 -1.80
C VAL A 366 7.63 13.35 -0.78
N LEU A 367 6.32 13.44 -0.99
CA LEU A 367 5.30 12.76 -0.21
C LEU A 367 4.88 11.50 -0.96
N PHE A 368 4.96 10.38 -0.27
CA PHE A 368 4.63 9.05 -0.78
C PHE A 368 3.32 8.60 -0.13
N LEU A 369 2.23 8.59 -0.91
CA LEU A 369 0.89 8.27 -0.42
C LEU A 369 0.58 6.79 -0.65
N THR A 370 0.75 5.96 0.36
CA THR A 370 0.14 4.63 0.45
C THR A 370 -1.11 4.70 1.33
N ASP A 371 -1.72 3.56 1.65
CA ASP A 371 -2.92 3.51 2.48
C ASP A 371 -2.92 2.30 3.42
N ALA A 372 -3.85 2.29 4.39
CA ALA A 372 -3.94 1.24 5.41
C ALA A 372 -4.12 -0.17 4.83
N SER A 373 -4.88 -0.32 3.74
CA SER A 373 -5.08 -1.63 3.11
C SER A 373 -3.84 -2.10 2.37
N LEU A 374 -3.20 -1.20 1.60
CA LEU A 374 -1.98 -1.53 0.86
C LEU A 374 -0.78 -1.76 1.78
N SER A 375 -0.70 -1.01 2.89
CA SER A 375 0.39 -1.13 3.86
C SER A 375 0.45 -2.51 4.55
N LEU A 376 -0.72 -3.13 4.75
CA LEU A 376 -0.88 -4.43 5.41
C LEU A 376 -1.06 -5.59 4.43
N ARG A 377 -1.25 -5.29 3.16
CA ARG A 377 -1.39 -6.27 2.09
C ARG A 377 -0.09 -7.02 1.90
N VAL A 378 -0.18 -8.33 1.75
CA VAL A 378 0.97 -9.19 1.45
C VAL A 378 0.85 -9.70 0.02
N GLU A 379 1.94 -9.60 -0.72
CA GLU A 379 2.06 -10.13 -2.08
C GLU A 379 3.38 -10.89 -2.23
N ALA A 380 3.39 -11.85 -3.17
CA ALA A 380 4.62 -12.42 -3.70
C ALA A 380 5.08 -11.57 -4.88
N ILE A 381 6.24 -10.93 -4.76
CA ILE A 381 6.80 -10.09 -5.83
C ILE A 381 8.05 -10.74 -6.41
N PRO A 382 8.40 -10.48 -7.68
CA PRO A 382 9.68 -10.91 -8.23
C PRO A 382 10.84 -10.41 -7.38
N THR A 383 11.85 -11.27 -7.18
CA THR A 383 13.04 -10.88 -6.39
C THR A 383 13.77 -9.70 -7.05
N PRO A 384 13.86 -8.53 -6.39
CA PRO A 384 14.46 -7.34 -6.99
C PRO A 384 15.95 -7.52 -7.27
N ASN A 385 16.42 -7.02 -8.41
CA ASN A 385 17.85 -6.94 -8.72
C ASN A 385 18.48 -5.72 -8.03
N ILE A 386 18.91 -5.90 -6.78
CA ILE A 386 19.44 -4.82 -5.95
C ILE A 386 20.63 -4.11 -6.59
N LYS A 387 21.55 -4.84 -7.24
CA LYS A 387 22.74 -4.22 -7.89
C LYS A 387 22.33 -3.31 -9.05
N GLU A 388 21.37 -3.72 -9.84
CA GLU A 388 20.84 -2.90 -10.94
C GLU A 388 20.16 -1.64 -10.41
N ILE A 389 19.32 -1.78 -9.39
CA ILE A 389 18.65 -0.64 -8.77
C ILE A 389 19.66 0.35 -8.20
N GLN A 390 20.67 -0.14 -7.47
CA GLN A 390 21.71 0.71 -6.89
C GLN A 390 22.55 1.45 -7.95
N SER A 391 22.74 0.87 -9.14
CA SER A 391 23.43 1.54 -10.23
C SER A 391 22.66 2.73 -10.85
N LYS A 392 21.35 2.79 -10.60
CA LYS A 392 20.45 3.83 -11.11
C LYS A 392 20.06 4.88 -10.04
N LEU A 393 20.65 4.77 -8.83
CA LEU A 393 20.36 5.73 -7.77
C LEU A 393 20.87 7.13 -8.12
N ILE A 394 20.01 8.10 -7.90
CA ILE A 394 20.33 9.53 -8.02
C ILE A 394 20.79 10.04 -6.65
N ASN A 395 21.86 10.82 -6.68
CA ASN A 395 22.33 11.59 -5.53
C ASN A 395 22.40 13.05 -5.94
N ARG A 396 22.01 13.94 -5.03
CA ARG A 396 22.12 15.39 -5.24
C ARG A 396 23.57 15.78 -5.54
N PRO A 397 23.80 16.75 -6.43
CA PRO A 397 25.14 17.26 -6.65
C PRO A 397 25.68 17.91 -5.36
N LEU A 398 26.74 17.34 -4.79
CA LEU A 398 27.37 17.79 -3.56
C LEU A 398 28.77 18.29 -3.86
N ILE A 399 29.09 19.50 -3.42
CA ILE A 399 30.47 20.03 -3.50
C ILE A 399 31.25 19.54 -2.30
N THR A 400 32.37 18.85 -2.55
CA THR A 400 33.23 18.29 -1.52
C THR A 400 34.57 19.03 -1.45
N LYS A 401 35.32 18.87 -0.33
CA LYS A 401 36.58 19.59 -0.06
C LYS A 401 37.71 19.23 -1.03
N ASP A 402 37.65 18.07 -1.67
CA ASP A 402 38.61 17.58 -2.64
C ASP A 402 38.38 18.10 -4.06
N MET A 403 37.23 18.76 -4.30
CA MET A 403 36.94 19.38 -5.58
C MET A 403 37.70 20.69 -5.73
N ASN A 404 38.39 20.89 -6.87
CA ASN A 404 39.03 22.15 -7.22
C ASN A 404 38.00 23.15 -7.75
N VAL A 405 37.38 23.90 -6.86
CA VAL A 405 36.33 24.90 -7.17
C VAL A 405 36.69 26.25 -6.56
N ASP A 406 36.42 27.35 -7.28
CA ASP A 406 36.54 28.68 -6.71
C ASP A 406 35.44 28.90 -5.65
N LEU A 407 35.81 29.06 -4.38
CA LEU A 407 34.90 29.25 -3.27
C LEU A 407 34.06 30.52 -3.40
N ASN A 408 34.53 31.54 -4.12
CA ASN A 408 33.78 32.78 -4.34
C ASN A 408 32.64 32.57 -5.35
N GLU A 409 32.75 31.61 -6.25
CA GLU A 409 31.73 31.27 -7.23
C GLU A 409 30.68 30.26 -6.74
N ILE A 410 30.92 29.68 -5.56
CA ILE A 410 29.98 28.72 -4.96
C ILE A 410 28.82 29.47 -4.33
N LEU A 411 27.65 29.37 -4.96
CA LEU A 411 26.38 29.92 -4.47
C LEU A 411 25.41 28.77 -4.29
N ARG A 412 24.99 28.50 -3.03
CA ARG A 412 24.08 27.35 -2.72
C ARG A 412 22.77 27.44 -3.49
N TYR A 413 22.25 28.64 -3.67
CA TYR A 413 20.96 28.87 -4.32
C TYR A 413 21.11 29.54 -5.69
N LYS A 414 22.23 29.28 -6.37
CA LYS A 414 22.50 29.81 -7.72
C LYS A 414 21.32 29.57 -8.63
N VAL A 415 20.90 30.60 -9.34
CA VAL A 415 19.87 30.50 -10.39
C VAL A 415 20.49 29.85 -11.60
N THR A 416 20.14 28.60 -11.84
CA THR A 416 20.58 27.80 -12.99
C THR A 416 19.43 27.66 -14.00
N GLU A 417 19.73 27.13 -15.16
CA GLU A 417 18.74 26.83 -16.19
C GLU A 417 17.66 25.86 -15.69
N THR A 418 18.04 24.83 -14.92
CA THR A 418 17.12 23.84 -14.35
C THR A 418 16.51 24.28 -13.01
N GLY A 419 17.03 25.33 -12.37
CA GLY A 419 16.70 25.71 -11.01
C GLY A 419 17.42 24.89 -9.92
N ILE A 420 18.20 23.86 -10.29
CA ILE A 420 18.93 22.98 -9.37
C ILE A 420 20.36 23.48 -9.22
N ALA A 421 20.81 23.66 -8.00
CA ALA A 421 22.19 24.07 -7.67
C ALA A 421 22.88 23.03 -6.80
N PRO A 422 24.22 22.92 -6.85
CA PRO A 422 24.97 22.03 -5.98
C PRO A 422 24.75 22.34 -4.50
N MET A 423 24.67 21.29 -3.69
CA MET A 423 24.48 21.40 -2.25
C MET A 423 25.82 21.45 -1.53
N LEU A 424 25.85 22.16 -0.42
CA LEU A 424 26.99 22.25 0.48
C LEU A 424 26.62 21.57 1.80
N ALA A 425 27.32 20.50 2.17
CA ALA A 425 27.04 19.79 3.43
C ALA A 425 28.04 20.16 4.52
N PRO A 426 27.59 20.37 5.77
CA PRO A 426 28.48 20.65 6.89
C PRO A 426 29.57 19.60 7.06
N GLY A 427 30.81 20.05 7.28
CA GLY A 427 31.96 19.17 7.45
C GLY A 427 32.52 18.49 6.18
N VAL A 428 31.71 18.38 5.14
CA VAL A 428 32.08 17.78 3.84
C VAL A 428 32.46 18.82 2.82
N SER A 429 31.70 19.92 2.77
CA SER A 429 31.94 21.01 1.82
C SER A 429 32.97 22.02 2.32
N PRO A 430 33.65 22.71 1.41
CA PRO A 430 34.72 23.67 1.77
C PRO A 430 34.17 24.98 2.33
N LYS A 431 32.89 25.29 2.14
CA LYS A 431 32.26 26.55 2.51
C LYS A 431 30.92 26.29 3.22
N PRO A 432 30.63 26.97 4.34
CA PRO A 432 29.31 26.91 4.97
C PRO A 432 28.29 27.77 4.22
N TYR A 433 27.01 27.54 4.47
CA TYR A 433 25.89 28.39 4.05
C TYR A 433 24.80 28.40 5.10
N ALA A 434 23.91 29.38 5.04
CA ALA A 434 22.75 29.44 5.90
C ALA A 434 21.56 28.70 5.23
N ALA A 435 21.07 27.63 5.85
CA ALA A 435 19.78 27.06 5.51
C ALA A 435 18.71 27.72 6.38
N THR A 436 17.81 28.48 5.77
CA THR A 436 16.80 29.27 6.48
C THR A 436 15.44 29.20 5.80
N GLY A 437 14.38 29.33 6.58
CA GLY A 437 13.02 29.52 6.09
C GLY A 437 12.73 30.93 5.57
N LEU A 438 13.63 31.89 5.82
CA LEU A 438 13.51 33.26 5.27
C LEU A 438 13.78 33.27 3.77
N GLU A 439 13.20 34.23 3.04
CA GLU A 439 13.61 34.49 1.67
C GLU A 439 15.07 34.92 1.62
N HIS A 440 15.81 34.42 0.65
CA HIS A 440 17.25 34.55 0.58
C HIS A 440 17.76 34.78 -0.85
N GLY A 441 18.95 35.31 -0.97
CA GLY A 441 19.65 35.43 -2.24
C GLY A 441 20.39 34.15 -2.63
N GLU A 442 21.03 34.18 -3.79
CA GLU A 442 21.84 33.05 -4.30
C GLU A 442 22.99 32.67 -3.35
N ASP A 443 23.46 33.64 -2.57
CA ASP A 443 24.52 33.52 -1.56
C ASP A 443 24.03 32.98 -0.20
N SER A 444 22.78 32.60 -0.10
CA SER A 444 22.10 32.15 1.12
C SER A 444 21.79 33.23 2.17
N SER A 445 22.18 34.48 1.92
CA SER A 445 21.87 35.55 2.86
C SER A 445 20.39 35.95 2.81
N PRO A 446 19.73 36.17 3.97
CA PRO A 446 18.36 36.66 3.99
C PRO A 446 18.17 37.95 3.19
N ARG A 447 17.13 38.01 2.37
CA ARG A 447 16.79 39.13 1.50
C ARG A 447 15.28 39.31 1.43
N THR A 448 14.81 40.55 1.60
CA THR A 448 13.36 40.90 1.55
C THR A 448 12.99 41.76 0.34
N ARG A 449 13.90 41.96 -0.60
CA ARG A 449 13.68 42.80 -1.78
C ARG A 449 12.75 42.08 -2.76
N PRO A 450 11.77 42.77 -3.36
CA PRO A 450 10.81 42.18 -4.31
C PRO A 450 11.46 41.47 -5.52
N ASP A 451 12.50 42.04 -6.10
CA ASP A 451 13.23 41.47 -7.23
C ASP A 451 13.90 40.12 -6.88
N ILE A 452 14.46 40.01 -5.67
CA ILE A 452 15.04 38.76 -5.19
C ILE A 452 13.93 37.71 -4.98
N ARG A 453 12.81 38.11 -4.36
CA ARG A 453 11.66 37.22 -4.16
C ARG A 453 11.17 36.62 -5.47
N VAL A 454 10.95 37.45 -6.50
CA VAL A 454 10.52 36.98 -7.83
C VAL A 454 11.53 35.99 -8.41
N LYS A 455 12.80 36.39 -8.44
CA LYS A 455 13.89 35.56 -8.99
C LYS A 455 14.00 34.19 -8.32
N MET A 456 13.88 34.13 -6.99
CA MET A 456 14.03 32.90 -6.23
C MET A 456 12.78 32.02 -6.31
N MET A 457 11.58 32.60 -6.38
CA MET A 457 10.36 31.85 -6.63
C MET A 457 10.38 31.19 -8.00
N GLU A 458 10.72 31.94 -9.06
CA GLU A 458 10.86 31.39 -10.40
C GLU A 458 11.89 30.25 -10.45
N LYS A 459 13.03 30.42 -9.77
CA LYS A 459 14.05 29.36 -9.67
C LYS A 459 13.50 28.09 -9.02
N ARG A 460 12.83 28.20 -7.88
CA ARG A 460 12.26 27.06 -7.16
C ARG A 460 11.17 26.35 -7.99
N PHE A 461 10.29 27.10 -8.65
CA PHE A 461 9.22 26.54 -9.47
C PHE A 461 9.72 25.92 -10.79
N ARG A 462 10.80 26.43 -11.34
CA ARG A 462 11.43 25.88 -12.55
C ARG A 462 11.85 24.42 -12.40
N LYS A 463 12.25 24.00 -11.19
CA LYS A 463 12.71 22.63 -10.93
C LYS A 463 11.69 21.57 -11.33
N LEU A 464 10.39 21.85 -11.16
CA LEU A 464 9.32 20.90 -11.42
C LEU A 464 8.53 21.18 -12.71
N GLN A 465 8.96 22.17 -13.51
CA GLN A 465 8.21 22.62 -14.68
C GLN A 465 8.01 21.50 -15.73
N ASN A 466 9.00 20.63 -15.88
CA ASN A 466 9.00 19.54 -16.85
C ASN A 466 8.90 18.15 -16.21
N ILE A 467 8.44 18.07 -14.96
CA ILE A 467 8.48 16.82 -14.20
C ILE A 467 7.66 15.70 -14.86
N GLU A 468 6.54 16.02 -15.50
CA GLU A 468 5.71 15.05 -16.22
C GLU A 468 6.49 14.46 -17.42
N ASP A 469 7.13 15.29 -18.23
CA ASP A 469 7.87 14.84 -19.42
C ASP A 469 9.14 14.06 -19.04
N GLU A 470 9.82 14.47 -17.97
CA GLU A 470 11.04 13.83 -17.49
C GLU A 470 10.80 12.50 -16.77
N ASN A 471 9.59 12.23 -16.32
CA ASN A 471 9.27 11.06 -15.51
C ASN A 471 8.05 10.30 -16.05
N GLN A 472 8.01 10.07 -17.38
CA GLN A 472 6.93 9.34 -18.05
C GLN A 472 6.71 7.92 -17.50
N HIS A 473 7.72 7.30 -16.88
CA HIS A 473 7.61 6.01 -16.22
C HIS A 473 6.69 6.01 -14.97
N LEU A 474 6.37 7.20 -14.45
CA LEU A 474 5.38 7.38 -13.37
C LEU A 474 3.94 7.52 -13.89
N ILE A 475 3.73 7.37 -15.18
CA ILE A 475 2.42 7.49 -15.84
C ILE A 475 2.16 6.19 -16.59
N GLU A 476 1.30 5.36 -16.02
CA GLU A 476 0.97 4.07 -16.61
C GLU A 476 -0.24 4.17 -17.52
N TRP A 477 -0.02 3.90 -18.79
CA TRP A 477 -1.06 3.80 -19.81
C TRP A 477 -1.58 2.39 -19.93
N ASP A 478 -2.89 2.22 -19.94
CA ASP A 478 -3.57 0.94 -20.19
C ASP A 478 -4.68 1.16 -21.22
N LEU A 479 -4.32 1.06 -22.48
CA LEU A 479 -5.22 1.29 -23.60
C LEU A 479 -5.81 -0.01 -24.18
N GLY A 480 -5.34 -1.19 -23.71
CA GLY A 480 -5.71 -2.47 -24.32
C GLY A 480 -5.32 -2.51 -25.80
N ASP A 481 -6.29 -2.80 -26.67
CA ASP A 481 -6.09 -2.84 -28.12
C ASP A 481 -6.25 -1.48 -28.82
N LEU A 482 -6.60 -0.42 -28.05
CA LEU A 482 -6.79 0.91 -28.60
C LEU A 482 -5.45 1.56 -28.98
N GLN A 483 -5.42 2.23 -30.12
CA GLN A 483 -4.30 3.03 -30.60
C GLN A 483 -4.56 4.53 -30.38
N GLU A 484 -3.53 5.35 -30.53
CA GLU A 484 -3.68 6.79 -30.49
C GLU A 484 -4.63 7.28 -31.60
N GLY A 485 -5.68 8.02 -31.22
CA GLY A 485 -6.73 8.48 -32.14
C GLY A 485 -7.98 7.59 -32.17
N ASP A 486 -7.93 6.39 -31.61
CA ASP A 486 -9.12 5.56 -31.48
C ASP A 486 -10.10 6.14 -30.45
N LYS A 487 -11.39 5.85 -30.66
CA LYS A 487 -12.44 6.20 -29.69
C LYS A 487 -12.72 5.05 -28.73
N ALA A 488 -12.67 5.37 -27.44
CA ALA A 488 -13.10 4.50 -26.36
C ALA A 488 -14.57 4.78 -25.98
N ASP A 489 -15.23 3.80 -25.40
CA ASP A 489 -16.56 3.99 -24.82
C ASP A 489 -16.49 4.89 -23.58
N ILE A 490 -15.43 4.75 -22.81
CA ILE A 490 -15.14 5.49 -21.58
C ILE A 490 -13.63 5.59 -21.32
N SER A 491 -13.20 6.71 -20.75
CA SER A 491 -11.85 6.86 -20.17
C SER A 491 -11.92 6.74 -18.65
N VAL A 492 -10.94 6.09 -18.03
CA VAL A 492 -10.87 5.90 -16.57
C VAL A 492 -9.52 6.36 -16.06
N ILE A 493 -9.51 7.13 -14.97
CA ILE A 493 -8.28 7.57 -14.32
C ILE A 493 -8.35 7.18 -12.85
N ALA A 494 -7.41 6.37 -12.37
CA ALA A 494 -7.38 5.91 -10.98
C ALA A 494 -5.95 5.90 -10.43
N TRP A 495 -5.80 6.08 -9.11
CA TRP A 495 -4.53 6.13 -8.42
C TRP A 495 -4.52 5.30 -7.14
N GLY A 496 -3.32 5.04 -6.60
CA GLY A 496 -3.17 4.29 -5.36
C GLY A 496 -3.72 2.86 -5.48
N LEU A 497 -4.15 2.27 -4.38
CA LEU A 497 -4.77 0.94 -4.37
C LEU A 497 -6.00 0.87 -5.28
N THR A 498 -6.78 1.95 -5.38
CA THR A 498 -7.96 2.01 -6.26
C THR A 498 -7.58 1.77 -7.73
N ALA A 499 -6.39 2.17 -8.18
CA ALA A 499 -5.93 1.88 -9.54
C ALA A 499 -5.76 0.37 -9.78
N SER A 500 -5.19 -0.36 -8.82
CA SER A 500 -5.03 -1.82 -8.93
C SER A 500 -6.38 -2.53 -9.06
N ILE A 501 -7.38 -2.10 -8.28
CA ILE A 501 -8.75 -2.62 -8.35
C ILE A 501 -9.43 -2.25 -9.68
N THR A 502 -9.21 -1.01 -10.13
CA THR A 502 -9.72 -0.52 -11.42
C THR A 502 -9.14 -1.29 -12.60
N LYS A 503 -7.85 -1.65 -12.57
CA LYS A 503 -7.21 -2.49 -13.59
C LYS A 503 -7.96 -3.82 -13.76
N GLU A 504 -8.34 -4.47 -12.65
CA GLU A 504 -9.10 -5.72 -12.72
C GLU A 504 -10.48 -5.51 -13.33
N ALA A 505 -11.21 -4.47 -12.92
CA ALA A 505 -12.51 -4.12 -13.50
C ALA A 505 -12.41 -3.85 -15.00
N VAL A 506 -11.41 -3.07 -15.43
CA VAL A 506 -11.14 -2.77 -16.86
C VAL A 506 -10.85 -4.03 -17.65
N GLN A 507 -10.03 -4.95 -17.13
CA GLN A 507 -9.76 -6.23 -17.80
C GLN A 507 -11.04 -7.07 -17.98
N ARG A 508 -11.91 -7.11 -16.96
CA ARG A 508 -13.19 -7.83 -17.02
C ARG A 508 -14.14 -7.21 -18.04
N LEU A 509 -14.22 -5.86 -18.08
CA LEU A 509 -15.04 -5.13 -19.04
C LEU A 509 -14.57 -5.34 -20.49
N ARG A 510 -13.26 -5.32 -20.72
CA ARG A 510 -12.70 -5.62 -22.05
C ARG A 510 -13.06 -7.04 -22.52
N LYS A 511 -13.04 -8.04 -21.62
CA LYS A 511 -13.51 -9.41 -21.92
C LYS A 511 -15.01 -9.44 -22.28
N LYS A 512 -15.81 -8.48 -21.81
CA LYS A 512 -17.22 -8.27 -22.18
C LYS A 512 -17.40 -7.47 -23.49
N GLY A 513 -16.30 -6.96 -24.09
CA GLY A 513 -16.31 -6.21 -25.35
C GLY A 513 -16.31 -4.69 -25.23
N TYR A 514 -16.24 -4.12 -24.02
CA TYR A 514 -16.14 -2.68 -23.82
C TYR A 514 -14.76 -2.16 -24.23
N LYS A 515 -14.72 -1.00 -24.88
CA LYS A 515 -13.50 -0.27 -25.22
C LYS A 515 -13.19 0.74 -24.12
N VAL A 516 -12.32 0.39 -23.20
CA VAL A 516 -11.93 1.24 -22.06
C VAL A 516 -10.50 1.72 -22.24
N ALA A 517 -10.30 3.04 -22.27
CA ALA A 517 -8.98 3.67 -22.16
C ALA A 517 -8.72 4.01 -20.69
N ALA A 518 -7.60 3.56 -20.13
CA ALA A 518 -7.29 3.83 -18.73
C ALA A 518 -5.91 4.46 -18.54
N LEU A 519 -5.79 5.29 -17.49
CA LEU A 519 -4.57 5.95 -17.05
C LEU A 519 -4.42 5.74 -15.54
N TYR A 520 -3.25 5.28 -15.13
CA TYR A 520 -2.92 5.08 -13.72
C TYR A 520 -1.69 5.90 -13.33
N PRO A 521 -1.89 7.21 -13.03
CA PRO A 521 -0.78 8.06 -12.63
C PRO A 521 -0.25 7.65 -11.25
N LYS A 522 1.06 7.44 -11.17
CA LYS A 522 1.82 7.30 -9.92
C LYS A 522 2.31 8.66 -9.45
N LEU A 523 2.56 9.60 -10.37
CA LEU A 523 2.75 11.01 -10.08
C LEU A 523 1.38 11.68 -9.95
N LEU A 524 1.07 12.21 -8.75
CA LEU A 524 -0.20 12.87 -8.45
C LEU A 524 -0.06 14.40 -8.41
N TYR A 525 1.10 14.89 -7.97
CA TYR A 525 1.41 16.31 -7.93
C TYR A 525 2.92 16.57 -8.14
N PRO A 526 3.31 17.50 -9.00
CA PRO A 526 2.44 18.27 -9.91
C PRO A 526 1.55 17.37 -10.77
N VAL A 527 0.32 17.82 -11.04
CA VAL A 527 -0.67 17.02 -11.75
C VAL A 527 -0.19 16.75 -13.19
N PRO A 528 -0.19 15.47 -13.65
CA PRO A 528 0.22 15.13 -15.02
C PRO A 528 -0.87 15.51 -16.04
N ALA A 529 -1.01 16.80 -16.27
CA ALA A 529 -2.13 17.38 -17.03
C ALA A 529 -2.17 16.91 -18.48
N LYS A 530 -1.00 16.79 -19.14
CA LYS A 530 -0.91 16.35 -20.55
C LYS A 530 -1.42 14.93 -20.72
N ALA A 531 -1.02 14.01 -19.86
CA ALA A 531 -1.47 12.62 -19.91
C ALA A 531 -2.96 12.49 -19.61
N ILE A 532 -3.45 13.24 -18.62
CA ILE A 532 -4.88 13.28 -18.27
C ILE A 532 -5.73 13.79 -19.43
N GLU A 533 -5.36 14.90 -20.03
CA GLU A 533 -6.09 15.46 -21.19
C GLU A 533 -6.04 14.51 -22.38
N LYS A 534 -4.91 13.85 -22.62
CA LYS A 534 -4.75 12.89 -23.71
C LYS A 534 -5.68 11.68 -23.53
N VAL A 535 -5.71 11.02 -22.37
CA VAL A 535 -6.61 9.89 -22.14
C VAL A 535 -8.07 10.31 -22.16
N ALA A 536 -8.40 11.47 -21.59
CA ALA A 536 -9.76 11.99 -21.58
C ALA A 536 -10.28 12.31 -22.98
N SER A 537 -9.42 12.72 -23.91
CA SER A 537 -9.82 13.00 -25.31
C SER A 537 -10.22 11.76 -26.11
N MET A 538 -9.93 10.57 -25.60
CA MET A 538 -10.28 9.30 -26.26
C MET A 538 -11.76 8.93 -26.10
N SER A 539 -12.49 9.56 -25.16
CA SER A 539 -13.93 9.31 -24.97
C SER A 539 -14.66 10.60 -24.56
N ASP A 540 -16.00 10.56 -24.61
CA ASP A 540 -16.83 11.68 -24.13
C ASP A 540 -17.06 11.62 -22.61
N ILE A 541 -16.75 10.49 -21.97
CA ILE A 541 -16.95 10.26 -20.55
C ILE A 541 -15.60 9.89 -19.92
N THR A 542 -15.21 10.64 -18.89
CA THR A 542 -14.06 10.30 -18.05
C THR A 542 -14.53 9.99 -16.64
N LEU A 543 -14.20 8.80 -16.12
CA LEU A 543 -14.51 8.37 -14.76
C LEU A 543 -13.27 8.44 -13.88
N VAL A 544 -13.42 8.94 -12.64
CA VAL A 544 -12.39 8.90 -11.59
C VAL A 544 -12.98 8.22 -10.35
N PRO A 545 -12.64 6.95 -10.08
CA PRO A 545 -12.95 6.30 -8.82
C PRO A 545 -11.95 6.70 -7.74
N GLU A 546 -12.42 7.04 -6.54
CA GLU A 546 -11.59 7.39 -5.38
C GLU A 546 -12.18 6.90 -4.07
N ALA A 547 -11.32 6.41 -3.18
CA ALA A 547 -11.72 6.02 -1.84
C ALA A 547 -11.68 7.21 -0.87
N ASN A 548 -12.50 8.24 -1.14
CA ASN A 548 -12.75 9.37 -0.26
C ASN A 548 -14.08 10.05 -0.62
N TYR A 549 -14.66 10.82 0.31
CA TYR A 549 -15.96 11.47 0.12
C TYR A 549 -15.95 12.58 -0.93
N THR A 550 -14.85 13.33 -1.03
CA THR A 550 -14.83 14.60 -1.78
C THR A 550 -14.37 14.48 -3.24
N GLY A 551 -13.78 13.34 -3.65
CA GLY A 551 -13.18 13.18 -4.97
C GLY A 551 -11.98 14.13 -5.16
N GLN A 552 -10.97 14.00 -4.30
CA GLN A 552 -9.87 14.97 -4.24
C GLN A 552 -9.07 15.02 -5.54
N PHE A 553 -8.72 13.86 -6.11
CA PHE A 553 -8.01 13.82 -7.38
C PHE A 553 -8.88 14.24 -8.56
N ALA A 554 -10.16 13.85 -8.57
CA ALA A 554 -11.11 14.32 -9.57
C ALA A 554 -11.22 15.87 -9.58
N ARG A 555 -11.13 16.49 -8.40
CA ARG A 555 -11.09 17.96 -8.28
C ARG A 555 -9.76 18.54 -8.76
N PHE A 556 -8.65 17.89 -8.52
CA PHE A 556 -7.36 18.30 -9.09
C PHE A 556 -7.39 18.22 -10.62
N VAL A 557 -7.94 17.15 -11.18
CA VAL A 557 -8.16 17.07 -12.64
C VAL A 557 -8.93 18.28 -13.14
N ARG A 558 -10.02 18.68 -12.48
CA ARG A 558 -10.79 19.89 -12.85
C ARG A 558 -10.04 21.21 -12.67
N MET A 559 -9.12 21.27 -11.70
CA MET A 559 -8.36 22.47 -11.36
C MET A 559 -7.22 22.71 -12.35
N TYR A 560 -6.57 21.64 -12.81
CA TYR A 560 -5.35 21.73 -13.61
C TYR A 560 -5.54 21.38 -15.09
N THR A 561 -6.74 20.91 -15.49
CA THR A 561 -7.07 20.54 -16.87
C THR A 561 -8.45 21.06 -17.29
N SER A 562 -8.76 20.92 -18.56
CA SER A 562 -10.10 21.17 -19.10
C SER A 562 -11.11 20.04 -18.82
N VAL A 563 -10.64 18.89 -18.34
CA VAL A 563 -11.43 17.67 -18.12
C VAL A 563 -12.44 17.84 -16.98
N ARG A 564 -13.65 17.31 -17.17
CA ARG A 564 -14.72 17.31 -16.16
C ARG A 564 -15.15 15.88 -15.85
N PRO A 565 -14.39 15.16 -15.01
CA PRO A 565 -14.66 13.75 -14.77
C PRO A 565 -15.94 13.53 -13.96
N VAL A 566 -16.61 12.42 -14.25
CA VAL A 566 -17.58 11.79 -13.35
C VAL A 566 -16.83 11.19 -12.17
N GLN A 567 -17.38 11.32 -10.97
CA GLN A 567 -16.81 10.76 -9.76
C GLN A 567 -17.53 9.48 -9.34
N LEU A 568 -16.78 8.50 -8.88
CA LEU A 568 -17.29 7.36 -8.14
C LEU A 568 -16.54 7.30 -6.81
N ASN A 569 -17.25 7.55 -5.71
CA ASN A 569 -16.63 7.71 -4.40
C ASN A 569 -17.07 6.62 -3.42
N VAL A 570 -16.11 6.00 -2.74
CA VAL A 570 -16.31 5.07 -1.62
C VAL A 570 -15.60 5.63 -0.39
N TYR A 571 -16.29 5.63 0.76
CA TYR A 571 -15.79 6.24 2.03
C TYR A 571 -16.26 5.47 3.27
N ARG A 572 -16.33 4.14 3.15
CA ARG A 572 -16.80 3.23 4.19
C ARG A 572 -15.69 2.62 5.06
N GLY A 573 -14.45 3.05 4.86
CA GLY A 573 -13.28 2.48 5.55
C GLY A 573 -12.78 1.16 4.96
N GLU A 574 -13.29 0.77 3.80
CA GLU A 574 -12.87 -0.38 3.01
C GLU A 574 -12.66 0.02 1.56
N PRO A 575 -11.73 -0.63 0.83
CA PRO A 575 -11.49 -0.33 -0.57
C PRO A 575 -12.69 -0.72 -1.45
N PHE A 576 -12.67 -0.28 -2.70
CA PHE A 576 -13.55 -0.78 -3.75
C PHE A 576 -13.44 -2.29 -3.91
N ILE A 577 -14.49 -2.88 -4.48
CA ILE A 577 -14.40 -4.17 -5.16
C ILE A 577 -14.54 -3.95 -6.66
N PRO A 578 -13.93 -4.80 -7.54
CA PRO A 578 -13.99 -4.63 -8.99
C PRO A 578 -15.40 -4.47 -9.55
N ALA A 579 -16.37 -5.23 -9.04
CA ALA A 579 -17.76 -5.19 -9.49
C ALA A 579 -18.44 -3.82 -9.33
N GLU A 580 -18.06 -3.00 -8.34
CA GLU A 580 -18.61 -1.65 -8.14
C GLU A 580 -18.19 -0.70 -9.27
N ILE A 581 -16.93 -0.83 -9.71
CA ILE A 581 -16.37 -0.04 -10.82
C ILE A 581 -16.96 -0.51 -12.16
N GLU A 582 -17.06 -1.85 -12.35
CA GLU A 582 -17.71 -2.43 -13.53
C GLU A 582 -19.14 -1.92 -13.69
N ALA A 583 -19.96 -2.04 -12.64
CA ALA A 583 -21.35 -1.62 -12.65
C ALA A 583 -21.50 -0.12 -12.99
N LYS A 584 -20.60 0.74 -12.45
CA LYS A 584 -20.65 2.17 -12.76
C LYS A 584 -20.26 2.46 -14.20
N ILE A 585 -19.30 1.77 -14.75
CA ILE A 585 -18.91 1.92 -16.16
C ILE A 585 -20.03 1.44 -17.08
N GLU A 586 -20.64 0.28 -16.79
CA GLU A 586 -21.78 -0.24 -17.57
C GLU A 586 -22.99 0.72 -17.53
N GLU A 587 -23.30 1.31 -16.36
CA GLU A 587 -24.33 2.36 -16.22
C GLU A 587 -24.05 3.57 -17.12
N LEU A 588 -22.82 4.10 -17.06
CA LEU A 588 -22.45 5.32 -17.81
C LEU A 588 -22.44 5.10 -19.33
N VAL A 589 -21.92 3.97 -19.80
CA VAL A 589 -21.89 3.62 -21.21
C VAL A 589 -23.29 3.28 -21.71
N GLY A 590 -24.07 2.50 -20.94
CA GLY A 590 -25.46 2.15 -21.29
C GLY A 590 -26.41 3.36 -21.37
N SER A 591 -26.23 4.36 -20.53
CA SER A 591 -27.01 5.59 -20.58
C SER A 591 -26.74 6.42 -21.85
N LYS A 592 -25.52 6.35 -22.39
CA LYS A 592 -25.14 7.02 -23.65
C LYS A 592 -25.80 6.37 -24.90
N VAL A 593 -25.98 5.04 -24.88
CA VAL A 593 -26.59 4.31 -25.99
C VAL A 593 -28.11 4.62 -26.11
N ASN A 594 -28.73 5.00 -24.99
CA ASN A 594 -30.16 5.29 -24.90
C ASN A 594 -30.50 6.80 -25.01
N ALA A 595 -29.51 7.68 -25.13
CA ALA A 595 -29.67 9.15 -25.32
C ALA A 595 -29.37 9.54 -26.76
#